data_23ade497cdd9a191eeaf686c6a7fe453
#
_entry.id   23ade497cdd9a191eeaf686c6a7fe453
#
_cell.length_a   1.000
_cell.length_b   1.000
_cell.length_c   1.000
_cell.angle_alpha   90.00
_cell.angle_beta   90.00
_cell.angle_gamma   90.00
#
_symmetry.space_group_name_H-M   'P 1'
#
loop_
_entity.id
_entity.type
_entity.pdbx_description
1 polymer ?
#
loop_
_entity_poly.entity_id
_entity_poly.type
_entity_poly.pdbx_seq_one_letter_code
_entity_poly.pdbx_strand_id
1 'polypeptide(L)' 'MKVRSPSMVEMHAFLAVCRVKSFKGAAEQLCVTQAAVSKAVQRLEEHL' A
#
# COMPACT_ATOMS: atom_id res chain seq x y z
N MET A 1 -18.49 -5.71 17.55
CA MET A 1 -17.26 -5.92 16.88
C MET A 1 -17.01 -4.81 15.89
N LYS A 2 -15.83 -4.56 15.59
CA LYS A 2 -15.57 -3.45 14.74
C LYS A 2 -14.98 -3.89 13.42
N VAL A 3 -15.38 -3.22 12.41
CA VAL A 3 -14.84 -3.45 11.10
C VAL A 3 -13.52 -2.73 11.02
N ARG A 4 -12.50 -3.47 10.61
CA ARG A 4 -11.22 -2.88 10.50
C ARG A 4 -11.04 -2.29 9.12
N SER A 5 -10.85 -1.00 9.06
CA SER A 5 -10.53 -0.36 7.80
C SER A 5 -9.05 -0.53 7.51
N PRO A 6 -8.66 -0.53 6.24
CA PRO A 6 -7.24 -0.50 5.91
C PRO A 6 -6.61 0.74 6.50
N SER A 7 -5.38 0.62 6.93
CA SER A 7 -4.69 1.78 7.49
C SER A 7 -4.39 2.78 6.38
N MET A 8 -4.13 4.03 6.78
CA MET A 8 -3.81 5.06 5.80
C MET A 8 -2.57 4.70 5.02
N VAL A 9 -1.62 4.04 5.68
CA VAL A 9 -0.39 3.64 5.01
C VAL A 9 -0.71 2.66 3.90
N GLU A 10 -1.59 1.70 4.17
CA GLU A 10 -1.96 0.71 3.16
C GLU A 10 -2.66 1.35 1.99
N MET A 11 -3.55 2.29 2.27
CA MET A 11 -4.27 2.98 1.21
C MET A 11 -3.33 3.86 0.39
N HIS A 12 -2.42 4.54 1.05
CA HIS A 12 -1.45 5.37 0.34
C HIS A 12 -0.55 4.53 -0.53
N ALA A 13 -0.14 3.36 -0.04
CA ALA A 13 0.70 2.47 -0.82
C ALA A 13 -0.03 2.02 -2.08
N PHE A 14 -1.29 1.64 -1.92
CA PHE A 14 -2.08 1.19 -3.05
C PHE A 14 -2.24 2.32 -4.08
N LEU A 15 -2.57 3.51 -3.61
CA LEU A 15 -2.74 4.65 -4.50
C LEU A 15 -1.44 5.00 -5.21
N ALA A 16 -0.33 4.94 -4.50
CA ALA A 16 0.96 5.24 -5.09
C ALA A 16 1.29 4.24 -6.20
N VAL A 17 1.02 2.96 -5.95
CA VAL A 17 1.26 1.94 -6.95
C VAL A 17 0.40 2.19 -8.18
N CYS A 18 -0.85 2.57 -7.97
CA CYS A 18 -1.74 2.85 -9.08
C CYS A 18 -1.28 4.06 -9.90
N ARG A 19 -0.76 5.06 -9.23
CA ARG A 19 -0.34 6.28 -9.90
C ARG A 19 0.97 6.10 -10.65
N VAL A 20 1.91 5.45 -9.98
CA VAL A 20 3.23 5.26 -10.57
C VAL A 20 3.29 4.00 -11.41
N LYS A 21 2.39 3.05 -11.13
CA LYS A 21 2.31 1.78 -11.82
C LYS A 21 3.59 0.97 -11.62
N SER A 22 4.15 1.09 -10.42
CA SER A 22 5.39 0.41 -10.11
C SER A 22 5.57 0.35 -8.60
N PHE A 23 5.85 -0.84 -8.08
CA PHE A 23 6.12 -0.96 -6.66
C PHE A 23 7.37 -0.20 -6.27
N LYS A 24 8.36 -0.23 -7.13
CA LYS A 24 9.60 0.47 -6.86
C LYS A 24 9.35 1.98 -6.80
N GLY A 25 8.64 2.50 -7.79
CA GLY A 25 8.33 3.92 -7.81
C GLY A 25 7.49 4.35 -6.63
N ALA A 26 6.51 3.51 -6.26
CA ALA A 26 5.67 3.82 -5.13
C ALA A 26 6.48 3.85 -3.83
N ALA A 27 7.41 2.92 -3.68
CA ALA A 27 8.27 2.88 -2.50
C ALA A 27 9.10 4.14 -2.39
N GLU A 28 9.64 4.59 -3.52
CA GLU A 28 10.43 5.81 -3.53
C GLU A 28 9.57 7.03 -3.17
N GLN A 29 8.37 7.06 -3.69
CA GLN A 29 7.48 8.17 -3.43
C GLN A 29 7.09 8.24 -1.96
N LEU A 30 6.91 7.09 -1.34
CA LEU A 30 6.51 7.02 0.06
C LEU A 30 7.69 6.95 1.01
N CYS A 31 8.89 6.89 0.49
CA CYS A 31 10.10 6.81 1.29
C CYS A 31 10.12 5.57 2.15
N VAL A 32 9.70 4.46 1.58
CA VAL A 32 9.71 3.16 2.25
C VAL A 32 10.34 2.13 1.35
N THR A 33 10.51 0.93 1.85
CA THR A 33 11.09 -0.13 1.04
C THR A 33 10.03 -0.72 0.12
N GLN A 34 10.50 -1.33 -0.95
CA GLN A 34 9.61 -1.99 -1.88
C GLN A 34 8.84 -3.12 -1.20
N ALA A 35 9.52 -3.83 -0.30
CA ALA A 35 8.87 -4.91 0.43
C ALA A 35 7.74 -4.38 1.30
N ALA A 36 7.93 -3.20 1.88
CA ALA A 36 6.89 -2.61 2.71
C ALA A 36 5.66 -2.27 1.87
N VAL A 37 5.87 -1.73 0.68
CA VAL A 37 4.76 -1.41 -0.21
C VAL A 37 4.02 -2.68 -0.62
N SER A 38 4.76 -3.70 -0.98
CA SER A 38 4.16 -4.95 -1.41
C SER A 38 3.31 -5.55 -0.29
N LYS A 39 3.83 -5.51 0.93
CA LYS A 39 3.10 -6.04 2.06
C LYS A 39 1.85 -5.22 2.35
N ALA A 40 1.95 -3.91 2.23
CA ALA A 40 0.81 -3.04 2.47
C ALA A 40 -0.31 -3.32 1.46
N VAL A 41 0.05 -3.51 0.20
CA VAL A 41 -0.93 -3.81 -0.82
C VAL A 41 -1.57 -5.17 -0.57
N GLN A 42 -0.78 -6.14 -0.15
CA GLN A 42 -1.31 -7.45 0.18
C GLN A 42 -2.34 -7.36 1.30
N ARG A 43 -2.05 -6.60 2.32
CA ARG A 43 -2.98 -6.44 3.43
C ARG A 43 -4.26 -5.77 2.98
N LEU A 44 -4.14 -4.80 2.11
CA LEU A 44 -5.32 -4.12 1.59
C LEU A 44 -6.18 -5.11 0.80
N GLU A 45 -5.56 -5.95 0.02
CA GLU A 45 -6.31 -6.94 -0.76
C GLU A 45 -7.04 -7.92 0.13
N GLU A 46 -6.49 -8.21 1.28
CA GLU A 46 -7.15 -9.11 2.22
C GLU A 46 -8.43 -8.51 2.80
N HIS A 47 -8.54 -7.20 2.78
CA HIS A 47 -9.73 -6.53 3.27
C HIS A 47 -10.82 -6.39 2.21
N LEU A 48 -10.52 -6.68 1.01
CA LEU A 48 -11.50 -6.64 -0.06
C LEU A 48 -12.15 -7.99 -0.27
#